data_96e71d1f0935532e36d61fad250bdbea
#
_entry.id   96e71d1f0935532e36d61fad250bdbea
#
_cell.length_a   1.000
_cell.length_b   1.000
_cell.length_c   1.000
_cell.angle_alpha   90.00
_cell.angle_beta   90.00
_cell.angle_gamma   90.00
#
_symmetry.space_group_name_H-M   'P 1'
#
loop_
_entity.id
_entity.type
_entity.pdbx_description
1 polymer ?
#
loop_
_entity_poly.entity_id
_entity_poly.type
_entity_poly.pdbx_seq_one_letter_code
_entity_poly.pdbx_strand_id
1 'polypeptide(L)'
;YLDKFFEDSSGMIFMDMNDWDTGTDWQKRKSSRMMIYDFWKDQLIGAELNLKHGRWVKNIVVEYLYTKYQSGPVYHDHTINLGDDIGGRDEYYNHYIYAGWQHWGQVMGNPLFRSPLYNKDGSINVDNNRFVAFHLGFDGEPAKKLNYRVLATYQRGFGTYSKPFLSPKTNF
;
A
#
# COMPACT_ATOMS: atom_id res chain seq x y z
N TYR A 1 7.56 1.09 -14.71
CA TYR A 1 6.17 0.73 -14.39
C TYR A 1 5.69 1.47 -13.16
N LEU A 2 4.40 1.69 -13.11
CA LEU A 2 3.70 2.30 -12.01
C LEU A 2 2.45 1.46 -11.75
N ASP A 3 2.31 0.98 -10.53
CA ASP A 3 1.11 0.32 -10.07
C ASP A 3 0.52 1.12 -8.92
N LYS A 4 -0.75 1.47 -9.05
CA LYS A 4 -1.47 2.24 -8.07
C LYS A 4 -2.58 1.39 -7.48
N PHE A 5 -2.63 1.32 -6.16
CA PHE A 5 -3.70 0.59 -5.47
C PHE A 5 -5.03 1.30 -5.70
N PHE A 6 -5.84 0.69 -6.53
CA PHE A 6 -7.14 1.17 -6.93
C PHE A 6 -8.17 0.12 -6.55
N GLU A 7 -8.93 0.39 -5.53
CA GLU A 7 -10.01 -0.47 -5.10
C GLU A 7 -11.24 0.40 -4.82
N ASP A 8 -12.38 0.01 -5.34
CA ASP A 8 -13.67 0.71 -5.18
C ASP A 8 -13.58 2.21 -5.50
N SER A 9 -13.84 3.02 -4.49
CA SER A 9 -13.76 4.48 -4.57
C SER A 9 -12.43 5.02 -4.06
N SER A 10 -11.39 4.19 -3.97
CA SER A 10 -10.05 4.62 -3.59
C SER A 10 -9.57 5.77 -4.47
N GLY A 11 -9.08 6.82 -3.86
CA GLY A 11 -8.67 8.03 -4.58
C GLY A 11 -9.82 8.95 -5.01
N MET A 12 -11.06 8.64 -4.65
CA MET A 12 -12.16 9.56 -4.80
C MET A 12 -12.30 10.43 -3.56
N ILE A 13 -12.42 11.74 -3.78
CA ILE A 13 -12.89 12.67 -2.77
C ILE A 13 -14.31 13.06 -3.14
N PHE A 14 -15.21 12.87 -2.21
CA PHE A 14 -16.58 13.38 -2.30
C PHE A 14 -16.54 14.80 -1.79
N MET A 15 -16.57 15.76 -2.70
CA MET A 15 -16.55 17.17 -2.38
C MET A 15 -17.95 17.68 -2.08
N ASP A 16 -18.01 18.71 -1.24
CA ASP A 16 -19.22 19.43 -0.88
C ASP A 16 -20.27 18.57 -0.19
N MET A 17 -19.96 18.27 1.03
CA MET A 17 -20.79 17.49 1.92
C MET A 17 -21.52 18.33 2.96
N ASN A 18 -21.79 19.59 2.63
CA ASN A 18 -22.28 20.57 3.60
C ASN A 18 -23.60 20.22 4.27
N ASP A 19 -24.31 19.20 3.84
CA ASP A 19 -25.62 18.86 4.40
C ASP A 19 -25.96 17.39 4.29
N TRP A 20 -25.19 16.52 4.88
CA TRP A 20 -25.43 15.07 4.87
C TRP A 20 -26.79 14.67 5.43
N ASP A 21 -27.40 15.53 6.21
CA ASP A 21 -28.62 15.34 6.95
C ASP A 21 -29.90 15.82 6.25
N THR A 22 -29.81 16.56 5.13
CA THR A 22 -30.97 16.97 4.37
C THR A 22 -31.11 16.16 3.08
N GLY A 23 -31.92 15.11 3.12
CA GLY A 23 -32.04 14.07 2.09
C GLY A 23 -32.27 14.54 0.64
N THR A 24 -32.69 15.79 0.41
CA THR A 24 -32.89 16.35 -0.93
C THR A 24 -31.58 16.75 -1.61
N ASP A 25 -30.58 17.13 -0.87
CA ASP A 25 -29.28 17.55 -1.44
C ASP A 25 -28.30 16.41 -1.65
N TRP A 26 -28.57 15.27 -1.05
CA TRP A 26 -27.71 14.08 -1.20
C TRP A 26 -27.52 13.65 -2.66
N GLN A 27 -28.56 13.74 -3.48
CA GLN A 27 -28.45 13.39 -4.89
C GLN A 27 -27.66 14.42 -5.71
N LYS A 28 -27.75 15.71 -5.38
CA LYS A 28 -26.95 16.76 -6.01
C LYS A 28 -25.46 16.59 -5.68
N ARG A 29 -25.14 16.18 -4.48
CA ARG A 29 -23.77 15.95 -3.99
C ARG A 29 -23.15 14.70 -4.57
N LYS A 30 -23.95 13.71 -4.88
CA LYS A 30 -23.50 12.51 -5.57
C LYS A 30 -22.79 12.82 -6.90
N SER A 31 -23.06 14.00 -7.48
CA SER A 31 -22.40 14.51 -8.68
C SER A 31 -21.10 15.27 -8.41
N SER A 32 -20.84 15.69 -7.18
CA SER A 32 -19.66 16.46 -6.80
C SER A 32 -18.51 15.53 -6.37
N ARG A 33 -18.22 14.53 -7.18
CA ARG A 33 -17.13 13.62 -6.95
C ARG A 33 -15.91 14.08 -7.72
N MET A 34 -14.83 14.29 -7.04
CA MET A 34 -13.53 14.54 -7.67
C MET A 34 -12.60 13.37 -7.42
N MET A 35 -12.06 12.82 -8.50
CA MET A 35 -10.99 11.86 -8.40
C MET A 35 -9.70 12.63 -8.12
N ILE A 36 -9.19 12.52 -6.91
CA ILE A 36 -7.88 13.04 -6.59
C ILE A 36 -6.90 11.90 -6.73
N TYR A 37 -6.15 11.91 -7.80
CA TYR A 37 -4.93 11.15 -7.90
C TYR A 37 -3.91 11.78 -6.96
N ASP A 38 -3.92 11.35 -5.72
CA ASP A 38 -2.80 11.64 -4.87
C ASP A 38 -1.65 10.71 -5.28
N PHE A 39 -0.84 11.23 -6.19
CA PHE A 39 0.22 10.48 -6.87
C PHE A 39 1.20 9.82 -5.89
N TRP A 40 1.31 10.38 -4.69
CA TRP A 40 2.30 9.94 -3.71
C TRP A 40 1.78 8.94 -2.68
N LYS A 41 0.48 8.67 -2.68
CA LYS A 41 -0.14 7.75 -1.72
C LYS A 41 -0.35 6.38 -2.36
N ASP A 42 -0.05 5.35 -1.59
CA ASP A 42 -0.24 3.94 -1.86
C ASP A 42 0.00 3.53 -3.32
N GLN A 43 1.25 3.20 -3.58
CA GLN A 43 1.70 2.88 -4.94
C GLN A 43 2.95 2.02 -4.93
N LEU A 44 3.17 1.33 -6.01
CA LEU A 44 4.44 0.72 -6.40
C LEU A 44 4.98 1.49 -7.62
N ILE A 45 6.16 2.04 -7.51
CA ILE A 45 6.90 2.62 -8.64
C ILE A 45 8.15 1.79 -8.84
N GLY A 46 8.39 1.34 -10.06
CA GLY A 46 9.59 0.60 -10.39
C GLY A 46 10.19 1.01 -11.73
N ALA A 47 11.49 0.85 -11.79
CA ALA A 47 12.27 1.01 -13.02
C ALA A 47 13.15 -0.21 -13.22
N GLU A 48 13.16 -0.71 -14.43
CA GLU A 48 14.05 -1.77 -14.87
C GLU A 48 14.95 -1.28 -15.99
N LEU A 49 16.24 -1.49 -15.83
CA LEU A 49 17.25 -1.17 -16.82
C LEU A 49 17.91 -2.45 -17.30
N ASN A 50 17.77 -2.74 -18.58
CA ASN A 50 18.40 -3.88 -19.23
C ASN A 50 19.63 -3.43 -20.01
N LEU A 51 20.81 -3.88 -19.58
CA LEU A 51 22.10 -3.54 -20.17
C LEU A 51 22.52 -4.63 -21.16
N LYS A 52 22.17 -4.48 -22.44
CA LYS A 52 22.38 -5.47 -23.49
C LYS A 52 23.83 -5.98 -23.64
N HIS A 53 24.81 -5.17 -23.26
CA HIS A 53 26.24 -5.48 -23.41
C HIS A 53 26.98 -5.64 -22.06
N GLY A 54 26.24 -5.57 -20.94
CA GLY A 54 26.82 -5.72 -19.61
C GLY A 54 27.12 -7.20 -19.29
N ARG A 55 28.39 -7.53 -19.01
CA ARG A 55 28.74 -8.89 -18.52
C ARG A 55 28.55 -8.98 -17.01
N TRP A 56 29.08 -8.01 -16.28
CA TRP A 56 29.00 -7.98 -14.83
C TRP A 56 27.57 -7.66 -14.34
N VAL A 57 26.90 -6.72 -14.95
CA VAL A 57 25.53 -6.34 -14.64
C VAL A 57 24.75 -6.36 -15.95
N LYS A 58 23.72 -7.17 -16.01
CA LYS A 58 22.80 -7.28 -17.14
C LYS A 58 21.49 -6.54 -16.90
N ASN A 59 20.93 -6.70 -15.72
CA ASN A 59 19.69 -6.09 -15.34
C ASN A 59 19.83 -5.38 -13.99
N ILE A 60 19.19 -4.25 -13.88
CA ILE A 60 19.04 -3.49 -12.63
C ILE A 60 17.55 -3.21 -12.45
N VAL A 61 17.01 -3.51 -11.29
CA VAL A 61 15.63 -3.20 -10.90
C VAL A 61 15.66 -2.35 -9.65
N VAL A 62 14.91 -1.26 -9.65
CA VAL A 62 14.69 -0.42 -8.49
C VAL A 62 13.21 -0.26 -8.30
N GLU A 63 12.72 -0.48 -7.09
CA GLU A 63 11.30 -0.34 -6.75
C GLU A 63 11.13 0.45 -5.46
N TYR A 64 10.07 1.25 -5.46
CA TYR A 64 9.57 1.96 -4.30
C TYR A 64 8.14 1.54 -4.06
N LEU A 65 7.84 1.07 -2.85
CA LEU A 65 6.51 0.67 -2.44
C LEU A 65 6.08 1.50 -1.22
N TYR A 66 4.89 2.08 -1.32
CA TYR A 66 4.28 2.87 -0.27
C TYR A 66 2.87 2.36 0.01
N THR A 67 2.62 1.91 1.24
CA THR A 67 1.31 1.42 1.71
C THR A 67 0.83 2.13 2.97
N LYS A 68 1.48 3.22 3.34
CA LYS A 68 1.27 3.86 4.64
C LYS A 68 -0.09 4.54 4.77
N TYR A 69 -0.67 5.00 3.67
CA TYR A 69 -1.93 5.73 3.68
C TYR A 69 -3.13 4.80 3.87
N GLN A 70 -3.12 3.62 3.26
CA GLN A 70 -4.23 2.67 3.19
C GLN A 70 -5.40 3.28 2.42
N SER A 71 -5.24 3.30 1.10
CA SER A 71 -6.21 3.90 0.19
C SER A 71 -7.61 3.38 0.43
N GLY A 72 -8.56 4.28 0.40
CA GLY A 72 -9.99 4.04 0.55
C GLY A 72 -10.73 5.31 0.20
N PRO A 73 -12.06 5.29 0.14
CA PRO A 73 -12.84 6.49 -0.12
C PRO A 73 -12.65 7.51 1.02
N VAL A 74 -12.49 8.77 0.65
CA VAL A 74 -12.39 9.88 1.60
C VAL A 74 -13.63 10.75 1.47
N TYR A 75 -14.26 11.06 2.60
CA TYR A 75 -15.41 11.92 2.69
C TYR A 75 -15.03 13.19 3.43
N HIS A 76 -15.19 14.32 2.78
CA HIS A 76 -15.09 15.64 3.40
C HIS A 76 -16.47 16.02 3.95
N ASP A 77 -16.68 15.77 5.21
CA ASP A 77 -17.91 16.16 5.89
C ASP A 77 -17.59 17.20 6.98
N HIS A 78 -17.36 18.42 6.58
CA HIS A 78 -17.04 19.51 7.49
C HIS A 78 -18.28 20.01 8.26
N THR A 79 -19.10 19.09 8.76
CA THR A 79 -20.22 19.42 9.65
C THR A 79 -19.74 19.73 11.07
N ILE A 80 -20.63 20.28 11.89
CA ILE A 80 -20.37 20.53 13.32
C ILE A 80 -20.02 19.21 14.05
N ASN A 81 -20.57 18.09 13.58
CA ASN A 81 -20.37 16.78 14.20
C ASN A 81 -19.13 16.06 13.68
N LEU A 82 -18.69 16.33 12.47
CA LEU A 82 -17.58 15.68 11.78
C LEU A 82 -16.73 16.75 11.11
N GLY A 83 -15.83 17.33 11.87
CA GLY A 83 -14.95 18.40 11.41
C GLY A 83 -13.80 17.95 10.51
N ASP A 84 -13.52 16.65 10.48
CA ASP A 84 -12.38 16.08 9.77
C ASP A 84 -12.80 15.16 8.63
N ASP A 85 -11.89 14.91 7.72
CA ASP A 85 -12.07 13.94 6.65
C ASP A 85 -12.23 12.52 7.20
N ILE A 86 -13.19 11.77 6.67
CA ILE A 86 -13.47 10.39 7.04
C ILE A 86 -13.03 9.47 5.90
N GLY A 87 -12.44 8.34 6.25
CA GLY A 87 -12.07 7.31 5.28
C GLY A 87 -10.57 7.21 5.02
N GLY A 88 -10.20 6.60 3.91
CA GLY A 88 -8.80 6.39 3.54
C GLY A 88 -8.04 5.49 4.51
N ARG A 89 -8.68 4.44 5.06
CA ARG A 89 -8.07 3.56 6.07
C ARG A 89 -8.53 2.12 5.92
N ASP A 90 -8.38 1.58 4.72
CA ASP A 90 -8.93 0.25 4.41
C ASP A 90 -8.24 -0.92 5.13
N GLU A 91 -7.13 -0.68 5.84
CA GLU A 91 -6.36 -1.71 6.55
C GLU A 91 -6.08 -2.95 5.70
N TYR A 92 -5.26 -2.81 4.66
CA TYR A 92 -4.92 -3.88 3.71
C TYR A 92 -4.63 -5.22 4.39
N TYR A 93 -5.24 -6.30 3.90
CA TYR A 93 -5.23 -7.66 4.44
C TYR A 93 -5.96 -7.84 5.77
N ASN A 94 -6.48 -6.78 6.38
CA ASN A 94 -7.24 -6.88 7.63
C ASN A 94 -8.66 -6.36 7.41
N HIS A 95 -9.62 -7.22 7.55
CA HIS A 95 -11.03 -6.85 7.49
C HIS A 95 -11.76 -7.56 8.61
N TYR A 96 -12.71 -6.88 9.26
CA TYR A 96 -13.40 -7.42 10.46
C TYR A 96 -14.31 -8.61 10.17
N ILE A 97 -14.80 -8.76 8.94
CA ILE A 97 -15.62 -9.90 8.53
C ILE A 97 -14.77 -11.00 7.87
N TYR A 98 -13.71 -10.58 7.17
CA TYR A 98 -12.97 -11.44 6.28
C TYR A 98 -11.48 -11.12 6.32
N ALA A 99 -10.66 -12.12 6.59
CA ALA A 99 -9.22 -11.94 6.84
C ALA A 99 -8.39 -11.56 5.59
N GLY A 100 -9.05 -11.22 4.47
CA GLY A 100 -8.38 -10.76 3.26
C GLY A 100 -7.71 -11.89 2.47
N TRP A 101 -6.76 -11.53 1.64
CA TRP A 101 -6.02 -12.40 0.74
C TRP A 101 -4.97 -13.24 1.49
N GLN A 102 -5.45 -14.19 2.27
CA GLN A 102 -4.63 -15.10 3.05
C GLN A 102 -5.01 -16.54 2.79
N HIS A 103 -4.03 -17.43 2.81
CA HIS A 103 -4.23 -18.88 2.73
C HIS A 103 -3.41 -19.56 3.81
N TRP A 104 -4.07 -20.26 4.72
CA TRP A 104 -3.42 -20.91 5.87
C TRP A 104 -2.51 -19.99 6.68
N GLY A 105 -2.95 -18.76 6.91
CA GLY A 105 -2.20 -17.75 7.63
C GLY A 105 -1.03 -17.15 6.83
N GLN A 106 -0.90 -17.46 5.56
CA GLN A 106 0.07 -16.85 4.65
C GLN A 106 -0.59 -15.79 3.78
N VAL A 107 -0.02 -14.62 3.74
CA VAL A 107 -0.45 -13.53 2.86
C VAL A 107 -0.16 -13.90 1.41
N MET A 108 -1.15 -13.70 0.55
CA MET A 108 -1.01 -13.85 -0.90
C MET A 108 -0.60 -12.50 -1.51
N GLY A 109 0.35 -12.53 -2.43
CA GLY A 109 0.83 -11.34 -3.12
C GLY A 109 2.19 -10.86 -2.60
N ASN A 110 2.31 -9.62 -2.18
CA ASN A 110 3.60 -9.03 -1.84
C ASN A 110 4.14 -9.56 -0.49
N PRO A 111 5.34 -10.17 -0.46
CA PRO A 111 5.92 -10.81 0.74
C PRO A 111 6.34 -9.81 1.83
N LEU A 112 6.32 -8.51 1.56
CA LEU A 112 6.60 -7.47 2.57
C LEU A 112 5.47 -7.32 3.59
N PHE A 113 4.26 -7.77 3.27
CA PHE A 113 3.20 -7.94 4.24
C PHE A 113 3.48 -9.20 5.05
N ARG A 114 3.87 -9.03 6.30
CA ARG A 114 4.22 -10.16 7.15
C ARG A 114 3.01 -11.06 7.39
N SER A 115 3.13 -12.30 7.00
CA SER A 115 2.06 -13.29 7.16
C SER A 115 1.71 -13.55 8.62
N PRO A 116 0.42 -13.65 8.97
CA PRO A 116 -0.05 -13.95 10.33
C PRO A 116 0.50 -15.25 10.91
N LEU A 117 0.88 -16.22 10.08
CA LEU A 117 1.54 -17.45 10.52
C LEU A 117 2.76 -17.20 11.44
N TYR A 118 3.41 -16.04 11.30
CA TYR A 118 4.56 -15.66 12.12
C TYR A 118 4.19 -14.84 13.36
N ASN A 119 2.90 -14.63 13.62
CA ASN A 119 2.44 -13.92 14.81
C ASN A 119 2.57 -14.82 16.06
N LYS A 120 3.23 -14.29 17.09
CA LYS A 120 3.47 -15.05 18.32
C LYS A 120 2.22 -15.22 19.18
N ASP A 121 1.24 -14.35 19.02
CA ASP A 121 -0.02 -14.32 19.76
C ASP A 121 -1.14 -15.16 19.10
N GLY A 122 -0.83 -15.81 17.97
CA GLY A 122 -1.79 -16.59 17.19
C GLY A 122 -2.84 -15.75 16.47
N SER A 123 -2.71 -14.43 16.44
CA SER A 123 -3.63 -13.56 15.71
C SER A 123 -3.52 -13.80 14.20
N ILE A 124 -4.67 -13.70 13.51
CA ILE A 124 -4.76 -13.88 12.05
C ILE A 124 -4.60 -12.57 11.28
N ASN A 125 -4.30 -11.49 11.96
CA ASN A 125 -4.14 -10.17 11.37
C ASN A 125 -2.71 -9.93 10.87
N VAL A 126 -2.58 -9.15 9.82
CA VAL A 126 -1.29 -8.62 9.36
C VAL A 126 -0.91 -7.45 10.24
N ASP A 127 0.11 -7.63 11.09
CA ASP A 127 0.51 -6.62 12.09
C ASP A 127 1.19 -5.38 11.52
N ASN A 128 1.67 -5.46 10.28
CA ASN A 128 2.39 -4.38 9.61
C ASN A 128 1.96 -4.28 8.17
N ASN A 129 0.82 -3.65 7.93
CA ASN A 129 0.31 -3.38 6.59
C ASN A 129 0.62 -1.97 6.09
N ARG A 130 1.10 -1.08 6.99
CA ARG A 130 1.51 0.29 6.67
C ARG A 130 3.03 0.40 6.69
N PHE A 131 3.62 0.53 5.53
CA PHE A 131 5.08 0.63 5.41
C PHE A 131 5.51 1.41 4.17
N VAL A 132 6.78 1.74 4.17
CA VAL A 132 7.52 2.24 3.01
C VAL A 132 8.67 1.27 2.77
N ALA A 133 8.86 0.86 1.52
CA ALA A 133 9.94 -0.05 1.18
C ALA A 133 10.67 0.38 -0.10
N PHE A 134 11.93 0.00 -0.17
CA PHE A 134 12.78 0.14 -1.34
C PHE A 134 13.40 -1.21 -1.67
N HIS A 135 13.32 -1.57 -2.93
CA HIS A 135 13.98 -2.74 -3.49
C HIS A 135 15.06 -2.33 -4.46
N LEU A 136 16.18 -3.01 -4.39
CA LEU A 136 17.23 -2.98 -5.39
C LEU A 136 17.55 -4.41 -5.78
N GLY A 137 17.45 -4.70 -7.07
CA GLY A 137 17.85 -5.96 -7.66
C GLY A 137 18.84 -5.75 -8.78
N PHE A 138 19.83 -6.60 -8.88
CA PHE A 138 20.69 -6.66 -10.04
C PHE A 138 21.19 -8.08 -10.29
N ASP A 139 21.41 -8.40 -11.53
CA ASP A 139 21.95 -9.68 -11.95
C ASP A 139 22.99 -9.54 -13.04
N GLY A 140 23.74 -10.62 -13.27
CA GLY A 140 24.78 -10.64 -14.30
C GLY A 140 25.36 -12.02 -14.54
N GLU A 141 26.21 -12.09 -15.53
CA GLU A 141 26.97 -13.28 -15.93
C GLU A 141 28.45 -12.93 -16.13
N PRO A 142 29.23 -12.77 -15.04
CA PRO A 142 30.62 -12.34 -15.13
C PRO A 142 31.51 -13.34 -15.88
N ALA A 143 31.16 -14.62 -15.84
CA ALA A 143 31.87 -15.67 -16.54
C ALA A 143 30.91 -16.69 -17.16
N LYS A 144 31.36 -17.41 -18.16
CA LYS A 144 30.59 -18.46 -18.84
C LYS A 144 30.08 -19.48 -17.82
N LYS A 145 28.79 -19.70 -17.76
CA LYS A 145 28.08 -20.59 -16.81
C LYS A 145 28.03 -20.09 -15.34
N LEU A 146 28.44 -18.86 -15.06
CA LEU A 146 28.33 -18.28 -13.73
C LEU A 146 27.32 -17.12 -13.77
N ASN A 147 26.12 -17.36 -13.28
CA ASN A 147 25.08 -16.36 -13.11
C ASN A 147 24.95 -15.99 -11.65
N TYR A 148 24.71 -14.73 -11.37
CA TYR A 148 24.40 -14.26 -10.02
C TYR A 148 23.20 -13.31 -10.04
N ARG A 149 22.50 -13.25 -8.93
CA ARG A 149 21.46 -12.29 -8.65
C ARG A 149 21.59 -11.80 -7.22
N VAL A 150 21.54 -10.49 -7.06
CA VAL A 150 21.51 -9.83 -5.74
C VAL A 150 20.21 -9.10 -5.60
N LEU A 151 19.54 -9.31 -4.48
CA LEU A 151 18.30 -8.62 -4.12
C LEU A 151 18.49 -8.02 -2.72
N ALA A 152 18.20 -6.75 -2.60
CA ALA A 152 18.24 -6.04 -1.33
C ALA A 152 16.93 -5.31 -1.11
N THR A 153 16.41 -5.38 0.11
CA THR A 153 15.17 -4.73 0.49
C THR A 153 15.36 -3.96 1.77
N TYR A 154 14.93 -2.73 1.77
CA TYR A 154 14.79 -1.92 2.96
C TYR A 154 13.31 -1.66 3.21
N GLN A 155 12.82 -1.96 4.41
CA GLN A 155 11.44 -1.71 4.79
C GLN A 155 11.37 -0.94 6.10
N ARG A 156 10.54 0.10 6.15
CA ARG A 156 10.19 0.84 7.34
C ARG A 156 8.70 0.69 7.62
N GLY A 157 8.37 -0.10 8.64
CA GLY A 157 6.99 -0.42 9.03
C GLY A 157 6.46 0.50 10.12
N PHE A 158 5.16 0.77 10.06
CA PHE A 158 4.44 1.66 10.97
C PHE A 158 3.32 0.93 11.74
N GLY A 159 3.17 -0.37 11.53
CA GLY A 159 2.06 -1.16 12.09
C GLY A 159 0.80 -1.04 11.26
N THR A 160 -0.35 -1.06 11.91
CA THR A 160 -1.67 -0.83 11.32
C THR A 160 -2.24 0.49 11.81
N TYR A 161 -3.42 0.90 11.34
CA TYR A 161 -4.11 2.06 11.91
C TYR A 161 -4.66 1.77 13.31
N SER A 162 -5.18 0.56 13.51
CA SER A 162 -5.72 0.12 14.80
C SER A 162 -4.63 -0.15 15.85
N LYS A 163 -3.44 -0.59 15.41
CA LYS A 163 -2.29 -0.90 16.26
C LYS A 163 -1.00 -0.31 15.70
N PRO A 164 -0.83 1.01 15.75
CA PRO A 164 0.40 1.64 15.25
C PRO A 164 1.60 1.24 16.12
N PHE A 165 2.76 1.09 15.50
CA PHE A 165 3.99 0.92 16.26
C PHE A 165 4.38 2.20 16.99
N LEU A 166 4.81 2.11 18.23
CA LEU A 166 5.30 3.25 19.02
C LEU A 166 6.49 3.95 18.35
N SER A 167 7.32 3.19 17.66
CA SER A 167 8.37 3.69 16.78
C SER A 167 8.42 2.84 15.50
N PRO A 168 8.73 3.44 14.35
CA PRO A 168 8.86 2.69 13.11
C PRO A 168 9.88 1.57 13.22
N LYS A 169 9.52 0.36 12.75
CA LYS A 169 10.43 -0.79 12.73
C LYS A 169 11.11 -0.87 11.36
N THR A 170 12.42 -1.02 11.38
CA THR A 170 13.24 -1.14 10.17
C THR A 170 13.69 -2.59 9.99
N ASN A 171 13.53 -3.10 8.77
CA ASN A 171 14.00 -4.41 8.34
C ASN A 171 14.89 -4.24 7.10
N PHE A 172 15.91 -5.06 6.98
CA PHE A 172 16.84 -5.12 5.84
C PHE A 172 16.84 -6.53 5.27
#